data_9fc86a018eec96fd716eefdf202e13f3
#
_entry.id   9fc86a018eec96fd716eefdf202e13f3
#
_cell.length_a   1.000
_cell.length_b   1.000
_cell.length_c   1.000
_cell.angle_alpha   90.00
_cell.angle_beta   90.00
_cell.angle_gamma   90.00
#
_symmetry.space_group_name_H-M   'P 1'
#
loop_
_entity.id
_entity.type
_entity.pdbx_description
1 polymer ?
#
loop_
_entity_poly.entity_id
_entity_poly.type
_entity_poly.pdbx_seq_one_letter_code
_entity_poly.pdbx_strand_id
1 'polypeptide(L)'
;MWMYEKRMAYPINIKKRDLKMAKVIMSQYGGPQGELGAALRYLNQSYTMPDEVGRQVLKDIGTEELSHVEMLCEMMKQLTKGATAEDFKNAGMEDYFTEHGIDLFPQNASGVPFTTAYISAVGDHIADIVEDMAAEEKARAVYENLIDLSTDPDVTGPLLFLRQREIVHFQRFKELLRHYQKDKLD
;
A
#
# COMPACT_ATOMS: atom_id res chain seq x y z
N MET A 1 -7.21 -22.03 1.11
CA MET A 1 -6.82 -21.94 2.53
C MET A 1 -5.88 -20.76 2.69
N TRP A 2 -6.16 -19.87 3.61
CA TRP A 2 -5.24 -18.77 3.94
C TRP A 2 -4.00 -19.33 4.66
N MET A 3 -2.80 -18.93 4.22
CA MET A 3 -1.54 -19.26 4.90
C MET A 3 -0.76 -17.96 5.13
N TYR A 4 -0.21 -17.82 6.32
CA TYR A 4 0.65 -16.71 6.72
C TYR A 4 2.07 -17.21 6.96
N GLU A 5 3.03 -16.71 6.19
CA GLU A 5 4.44 -16.92 6.45
C GLU A 5 4.94 -15.85 7.44
N LYS A 6 5.52 -16.28 8.56
CA LYS A 6 6.09 -15.39 9.58
C LYS A 6 7.41 -14.77 9.11
N ARG A 7 7.39 -14.19 7.91
CA ARG A 7 8.56 -13.58 7.28
C ARG A 7 8.11 -12.38 6.44
N MET A 8 8.74 -11.24 6.67
CA MET A 8 8.53 -10.05 5.86
C MET A 8 9.02 -10.25 4.43
N ALA A 9 8.33 -9.65 3.45
CA ALA A 9 8.74 -9.65 2.05
C ALA A 9 10.11 -8.96 1.86
N TYR A 10 10.38 -7.96 2.68
CA TYR A 10 11.68 -7.28 2.77
C TYR A 10 12.03 -7.02 4.25
N PRO A 11 13.29 -7.20 4.69
CA PRO A 11 13.67 -6.98 6.08
C PRO A 11 13.58 -5.50 6.47
N ILE A 12 12.93 -5.22 7.60
CA ILE A 12 12.80 -3.87 8.17
C ILE A 12 13.66 -3.78 9.44
N ASN A 13 14.64 -2.88 9.43
CA ASN A 13 15.55 -2.69 10.56
C ASN A 13 15.95 -1.21 10.70
N ILE A 14 14.97 -0.37 11.04
CA ILE A 14 15.15 1.07 11.21
C ILE A 14 15.67 1.35 12.63
N LYS A 15 16.82 2.00 12.70
CA LYS A 15 17.53 2.23 13.97
C LYS A 15 17.15 3.55 14.63
N LYS A 16 16.75 4.55 13.82
CA LYS A 16 16.46 5.89 14.30
C LYS A 16 14.97 6.16 14.32
N ARG A 17 14.48 6.68 15.43
CA ARG A 17 13.11 7.17 15.55
C ARG A 17 12.92 8.43 14.69
N ASP A 18 11.84 8.45 13.89
CA ASP A 18 11.42 9.60 13.10
C ASP A 18 9.89 9.62 12.95
N LEU A 19 9.22 10.38 13.84
CA LEU A 19 7.76 10.48 13.81
C LEU A 19 7.25 11.27 12.59
N LYS A 20 8.03 12.21 12.07
CA LYS A 20 7.63 12.95 10.86
C LYS A 20 7.60 12.03 9.65
N MET A 21 8.61 11.16 9.54
CA MET A 21 8.63 10.15 8.49
C MET A 21 7.51 9.11 8.70
N ALA A 22 7.25 8.66 9.93
CA ALA A 22 6.12 7.79 10.24
C ALA A 22 4.78 8.40 9.78
N LYS A 23 4.57 9.70 10.04
CA LYS A 23 3.36 10.44 9.63
C LYS A 23 3.14 10.40 8.12
N VAL A 24 4.17 10.65 7.32
CA VAL A 24 4.00 10.69 5.85
C VAL A 24 3.85 9.28 5.26
N ILE A 25 4.49 8.26 5.85
CA ILE A 25 4.35 6.86 5.45
C ILE A 25 2.90 6.36 5.65
N MET A 26 2.14 6.90 6.62
CA MET A 26 0.72 6.54 6.80
C MET A 26 -0.10 6.69 5.52
N SER A 27 0.27 7.61 4.62
CA SER A 27 -0.44 7.77 3.35
C SER A 27 -0.40 6.52 2.47
N GLN A 28 0.67 5.73 2.56
CA GLN A 28 0.74 4.43 1.89
C GLN A 28 0.08 3.29 2.68
N TYR A 29 -0.21 3.49 3.96
CA TYR A 29 -1.02 2.53 4.73
C TYR A 29 -2.51 2.71 4.48
N GLY A 30 -3.08 3.87 4.81
CA GLY A 30 -4.53 4.08 4.82
C GLY A 30 -5.03 5.20 3.90
N GLY A 31 -4.17 5.78 3.07
CA GLY A 31 -4.55 6.83 2.11
C GLY A 31 -5.18 6.27 0.82
N PRO A 32 -5.66 7.16 -0.06
CA PRO A 32 -6.36 6.77 -1.29
C PRO A 32 -5.48 6.04 -2.31
N GLN A 33 -4.17 6.15 -2.19
CA GLN A 33 -3.19 5.45 -3.02
C GLN A 33 -2.40 4.41 -2.22
N GLY A 34 -2.91 4.03 -1.04
CA GLY A 34 -2.21 3.16 -0.10
C GLY A 34 -2.55 1.69 -0.31
N GLU A 35 -1.69 0.85 0.26
CA GLU A 35 -1.68 -0.61 0.11
C GLU A 35 -2.95 -1.29 0.63
N LEU A 36 -3.56 -0.76 1.71
CA LEU A 36 -4.81 -1.34 2.22
C LEU A 36 -5.95 -1.22 1.21
N GLY A 37 -6.06 -0.07 0.53
CA GLY A 37 -7.03 0.15 -0.54
C GLY A 37 -6.76 -0.74 -1.75
N ALA A 38 -5.51 -0.86 -2.17
CA ALA A 38 -5.07 -1.71 -3.27
C ALA A 38 -5.39 -3.20 -3.00
N ALA A 39 -5.00 -3.71 -1.83
CA ALA A 39 -5.27 -5.08 -1.42
C ALA A 39 -6.77 -5.43 -1.51
N LEU A 40 -7.62 -4.61 -0.87
CA LEU A 40 -9.08 -4.85 -0.85
C LEU A 40 -9.70 -4.70 -2.23
N ARG A 41 -9.24 -3.75 -3.04
CA ARG A 41 -9.68 -3.55 -4.42
C ARG A 41 -9.44 -4.81 -5.25
N TYR A 42 -8.21 -5.28 -5.34
CA TYR A 42 -7.86 -6.43 -6.19
C TYR A 42 -8.50 -7.72 -5.71
N LEU A 43 -8.53 -7.95 -4.40
CA LEU A 43 -9.21 -9.11 -3.84
C LEU A 43 -10.71 -9.12 -4.16
N ASN A 44 -11.40 -7.96 -4.08
CA ASN A 44 -12.81 -7.86 -4.44
C ASN A 44 -13.04 -8.06 -5.95
N GLN A 45 -12.28 -7.37 -6.80
CA GLN A 45 -12.39 -7.48 -8.26
C GLN A 45 -12.12 -8.90 -8.76
N SER A 46 -11.31 -9.69 -8.05
CA SER A 46 -11.00 -11.07 -8.42
C SER A 46 -12.24 -11.94 -8.60
N TYR A 47 -13.36 -11.63 -7.89
CA TYR A 47 -14.60 -12.40 -7.97
C TYR A 47 -15.45 -12.11 -9.21
N THR A 48 -15.17 -11.03 -9.92
CA THR A 48 -15.89 -10.62 -11.14
C THR A 48 -15.06 -10.82 -12.42
N MET A 49 -13.82 -11.34 -12.30
CA MET A 49 -13.00 -11.67 -13.46
C MET A 49 -13.64 -12.81 -14.26
N PRO A 50 -13.63 -12.73 -15.62
CA PRO A 50 -14.34 -13.68 -16.48
C PRO A 50 -13.74 -15.09 -16.47
N ASP A 51 -12.46 -15.23 -16.11
CA ASP A 51 -11.76 -16.52 -16.10
C ASP A 51 -10.83 -16.69 -14.88
N GLU A 52 -10.22 -17.86 -14.79
CA GLU A 52 -9.31 -18.19 -13.69
C GLU A 52 -7.97 -17.46 -13.81
N VAL A 53 -7.54 -17.06 -15.01
CA VAL A 53 -6.29 -16.30 -15.21
C VAL A 53 -6.39 -14.95 -14.51
N GLY A 54 -7.44 -14.18 -14.81
CA GLY A 54 -7.68 -12.90 -14.15
C GLY A 54 -7.87 -13.03 -12.65
N ARG A 55 -8.67 -14.04 -12.24
CA ARG A 55 -8.88 -14.30 -10.81
C ARG A 55 -7.59 -14.55 -10.05
N GLN A 56 -6.68 -15.36 -10.60
CA GLN A 56 -5.42 -15.68 -9.93
C GLN A 56 -4.46 -14.49 -9.92
N VAL A 57 -4.37 -13.72 -11.01
CA VAL A 57 -3.53 -12.52 -11.05
C VAL A 57 -3.95 -11.51 -9.98
N LEU A 58 -5.26 -11.20 -9.88
CA LEU A 58 -5.75 -10.23 -8.90
C LEU A 58 -5.61 -10.73 -7.46
N LYS A 59 -5.83 -12.02 -7.21
CA LYS A 59 -5.61 -12.61 -5.87
C LYS A 59 -4.16 -12.60 -5.46
N ASP A 60 -3.28 -12.92 -6.39
CA ASP A 60 -1.84 -12.97 -6.14
C ASP A 60 -1.31 -11.56 -5.80
N ILE A 61 -1.64 -10.56 -6.63
CA ILE A 61 -1.28 -9.16 -6.35
C ILE A 61 -1.95 -8.69 -5.06
N GLY A 62 -3.26 -8.86 -4.90
CA GLY A 62 -3.98 -8.38 -3.70
C GLY A 62 -3.49 -9.00 -2.39
N THR A 63 -3.00 -10.24 -2.40
CA THR A 63 -2.37 -10.85 -1.21
C THR A 63 -0.95 -10.34 -1.00
N GLU A 64 -0.23 -9.99 -2.07
CA GLU A 64 1.07 -9.34 -1.95
C GLU A 64 0.92 -7.94 -1.33
N GLU A 65 -0.11 -7.16 -1.69
CA GLU A 65 -0.39 -5.85 -1.07
C GLU A 65 -0.66 -5.95 0.43
N LEU A 66 -1.25 -7.04 0.92
CA LEU A 66 -1.35 -7.27 2.37
C LEU A 66 0.03 -7.44 3.02
N SER A 67 1.01 -8.01 2.32
CA SER A 67 2.39 -8.08 2.82
C SER A 67 3.07 -6.70 2.82
N HIS A 68 2.73 -5.83 1.88
CA HIS A 68 3.18 -4.44 1.86
C HIS A 68 2.58 -3.63 3.03
N VAL A 69 1.29 -3.85 3.35
CA VAL A 69 0.68 -3.30 4.57
C VAL A 69 1.47 -3.73 5.81
N GLU A 70 1.85 -5.01 5.93
CA GLU A 70 2.66 -5.51 7.04
C GLU A 70 4.01 -4.78 7.12
N MET A 71 4.69 -4.56 5.99
CA MET A 71 5.95 -3.81 5.93
C MET A 71 5.78 -2.36 6.42
N LEU A 72 4.76 -1.65 5.93
CA LEU A 72 4.48 -0.27 6.33
C LEU A 72 4.17 -0.17 7.83
N CYS A 73 3.38 -1.09 8.36
CA CYS A 73 3.07 -1.16 9.79
C CYS A 73 4.34 -1.38 10.63
N GLU A 74 5.24 -2.28 10.20
CA GLU A 74 6.50 -2.49 10.91
C GLU A 74 7.43 -1.28 10.81
N MET A 75 7.50 -0.62 9.64
CA MET A 75 8.23 0.65 9.50
C MET A 75 7.72 1.71 10.47
N MET A 76 6.42 1.96 10.50
CA MET A 76 5.81 2.95 11.39
C MET A 76 6.05 2.61 12.87
N LYS A 77 5.91 1.33 13.25
CA LYS A 77 6.21 0.85 14.61
C LYS A 77 7.67 1.12 15.01
N GLN A 78 8.63 0.88 14.11
CA GLN A 78 10.04 1.13 14.39
C GLN A 78 10.36 2.63 14.44
N LEU A 79 9.79 3.42 13.54
CA LEU A 79 9.94 4.89 13.50
C LEU A 79 9.34 5.61 14.73
N THR A 80 8.35 5.01 15.38
CA THR A 80 7.69 5.57 16.58
C THR A 80 8.13 4.91 17.89
N LYS A 81 9.05 3.95 17.84
CA LYS A 81 9.45 3.14 19.00
C LYS A 81 9.88 4.00 20.19
N GLY A 82 9.19 3.83 21.33
CA GLY A 82 9.48 4.55 22.56
C GLY A 82 9.16 6.05 22.50
N ALA A 83 8.33 6.49 21.55
CA ALA A 83 7.88 7.87 21.48
C ALA A 83 6.93 8.21 22.65
N THR A 84 7.09 9.43 23.18
CA THR A 84 6.24 10.00 24.22
C THR A 84 5.16 10.90 23.59
N ALA A 85 4.15 11.30 24.37
CA ALA A 85 3.15 12.28 23.91
C ALA A 85 3.79 13.60 23.44
N GLU A 86 4.87 14.04 24.08
CA GLU A 86 5.60 15.24 23.68
C GLU A 86 6.32 15.06 22.33
N ASP A 87 6.85 13.86 22.04
CA ASP A 87 7.43 13.55 20.73
C ASP A 87 6.37 13.61 19.62
N PHE A 88 5.17 13.08 19.86
CA PHE A 88 4.05 13.16 18.92
C PHE A 88 3.64 14.61 18.66
N LYS A 89 3.52 15.41 19.70
CA LYS A 89 3.23 16.86 19.59
C LYS A 89 4.28 17.59 18.77
N ASN A 90 5.58 17.35 19.04
CA ASN A 90 6.68 17.99 18.30
C ASN A 90 6.72 17.54 16.81
N ALA A 91 6.12 16.41 16.49
CA ALA A 91 5.95 15.94 15.11
C ALA A 91 4.66 16.44 14.43
N GLY A 92 3.82 17.20 15.14
CA GLY A 92 2.50 17.63 14.65
C GLY A 92 1.54 16.44 14.46
N MET A 93 1.56 15.51 15.41
CA MET A 93 0.73 14.30 15.46
C MET A 93 -0.07 14.20 16.76
N GLU A 94 -0.32 15.33 17.44
CA GLU A 94 -1.08 15.37 18.69
C GLU A 94 -2.51 14.87 18.52
N ASP A 95 -3.15 15.18 17.40
CA ASP A 95 -4.51 14.71 17.10
C ASP A 95 -4.52 13.17 16.98
N TYR A 96 -3.55 12.61 16.23
CA TYR A 96 -3.39 11.18 16.12
C TYR A 96 -3.17 10.51 17.48
N PHE A 97 -2.27 11.07 18.29
CA PHE A 97 -1.97 10.51 19.62
C PHE A 97 -3.17 10.57 20.57
N THR A 98 -3.99 11.62 20.47
CA THR A 98 -5.19 11.79 21.28
C THR A 98 -6.20 10.67 21.03
N GLU A 99 -6.38 10.28 19.76
CA GLU A 99 -7.38 9.27 19.40
C GLU A 99 -6.85 7.84 19.42
N HIS A 100 -5.57 7.64 19.09
CA HIS A 100 -5.00 6.32 18.83
C HIS A 100 -3.78 5.97 19.70
N GLY A 101 -3.19 6.95 20.41
CA GLY A 101 -1.97 6.72 21.18
C GLY A 101 -0.81 6.24 20.30
N ILE A 102 -0.27 5.07 20.62
CA ILE A 102 0.82 4.43 19.88
C ILE A 102 0.32 3.32 18.93
N ASP A 103 -0.98 3.08 18.87
CA ASP A 103 -1.55 2.10 17.95
C ASP A 103 -1.46 2.56 16.50
N LEU A 104 -1.47 1.60 15.58
CA LEU A 104 -1.52 1.89 14.16
C LEU A 104 -2.97 1.98 13.69
N PHE A 105 -3.34 3.14 13.15
CA PHE A 105 -4.66 3.36 12.60
C PHE A 105 -4.57 3.70 11.10
N PRO A 106 -5.37 3.05 10.23
CA PRO A 106 -5.31 3.27 8.80
C PRO A 106 -5.90 4.62 8.40
N GLN A 107 -5.05 5.60 8.22
CA GLN A 107 -5.37 6.94 7.73
C GLN A 107 -4.26 7.46 6.82
N ASN A 108 -4.48 8.59 6.17
CA ASN A 108 -3.42 9.30 5.46
C ASN A 108 -2.64 10.25 6.38
N ALA A 109 -1.59 10.87 5.88
CA ALA A 109 -0.75 11.81 6.62
C ALA A 109 -1.49 13.06 7.13
N SER A 110 -2.64 13.39 6.55
CA SER A 110 -3.50 14.52 6.95
C SER A 110 -4.60 14.13 7.94
N GLY A 111 -4.61 12.89 8.42
CA GLY A 111 -5.60 12.41 9.39
C GLY A 111 -6.93 11.95 8.78
N VAL A 112 -7.05 11.84 7.46
CA VAL A 112 -8.27 11.31 6.83
C VAL A 112 -8.27 9.79 6.98
N PRO A 113 -9.24 9.19 7.68
CA PRO A 113 -9.33 7.75 7.87
C PRO A 113 -9.51 7.01 6.56
N PHE A 114 -9.02 5.76 6.51
CA PHE A 114 -9.34 4.85 5.42
C PHE A 114 -10.85 4.74 5.22
N THR A 115 -11.27 4.72 3.98
CA THR A 115 -12.68 4.57 3.60
C THR A 115 -12.83 3.57 2.46
N THR A 116 -13.93 2.82 2.47
CA THR A 116 -14.30 1.94 1.35
C THR A 116 -14.48 2.68 0.02
N ALA A 117 -14.61 4.02 0.04
CA ALA A 117 -14.62 4.84 -1.17
C ALA A 117 -13.31 4.75 -1.98
N TYR A 118 -12.21 4.28 -1.38
CA TYR A 118 -10.95 4.04 -2.07
C TYR A 118 -10.91 2.69 -2.81
N ILE A 119 -11.89 1.81 -2.55
CA ILE A 119 -12.04 0.52 -3.22
C ILE A 119 -12.83 0.75 -4.50
N SER A 120 -12.14 0.87 -5.63
CA SER A 120 -12.75 1.04 -6.93
C SER A 120 -13.02 -0.34 -7.54
N ALA A 121 -14.29 -0.75 -7.62
CA ALA A 121 -14.69 -2.02 -8.21
C ALA A 121 -16.11 -1.87 -8.76
N VAL A 122 -16.26 -1.93 -10.09
CA VAL A 122 -17.53 -1.74 -10.78
C VAL A 122 -18.04 -2.99 -11.49
N GLY A 123 -17.21 -4.07 -11.53
CA GLY A 123 -17.57 -5.35 -12.11
C GLY A 123 -17.42 -5.43 -13.63
N ASP A 124 -16.91 -4.39 -14.28
CA ASP A 124 -16.40 -4.45 -15.65
C ASP A 124 -14.88 -4.70 -15.60
N HIS A 125 -14.47 -5.91 -15.97
CA HIS A 125 -13.09 -6.36 -15.85
C HIS A 125 -12.08 -5.50 -16.64
N ILE A 126 -12.49 -4.86 -17.74
CA ILE A 126 -11.61 -3.96 -18.49
C ILE A 126 -11.46 -2.63 -17.77
N ALA A 127 -12.58 -2.04 -17.31
CA ALA A 127 -12.55 -0.79 -16.56
C ALA A 127 -11.76 -0.95 -15.25
N ASP A 128 -12.01 -2.03 -14.53
CA ASP A 128 -11.34 -2.35 -13.26
C ASP A 128 -9.82 -2.51 -13.47
N ILE A 129 -9.36 -3.28 -14.46
CA ILE A 129 -7.92 -3.45 -14.73
C ILE A 129 -7.24 -2.13 -15.18
N VAL A 130 -7.91 -1.30 -15.97
CA VAL A 130 -7.37 0.01 -16.37
C VAL A 130 -7.21 0.93 -15.15
N GLU A 131 -8.16 0.90 -14.23
CA GLU A 131 -8.08 1.64 -12.97
C GLU A 131 -6.98 1.10 -12.07
N ASP A 132 -6.81 -0.23 -11.99
CA ASP A 132 -5.74 -0.88 -11.24
C ASP A 132 -4.35 -0.44 -11.75
N MET A 133 -4.14 -0.41 -13.06
CA MET A 133 -2.90 0.12 -13.63
C MET A 133 -2.65 1.58 -13.23
N ALA A 134 -3.68 2.40 -13.22
CA ALA A 134 -3.58 3.80 -12.78
C ALA A 134 -3.32 3.90 -11.27
N ALA A 135 -3.86 2.98 -10.48
CA ALA A 135 -3.61 2.91 -9.04
C ALA A 135 -2.14 2.59 -8.73
N GLU A 136 -1.57 1.59 -9.41
CA GLU A 136 -0.14 1.22 -9.27
C GLU A 136 0.80 2.40 -9.60
N GLU A 137 0.52 3.12 -10.71
CA GLU A 137 1.31 4.30 -11.07
C GLU A 137 1.20 5.43 -10.05
N LYS A 138 0.03 5.63 -9.45
CA LYS A 138 -0.15 6.62 -8.38
C LYS A 138 0.57 6.21 -7.10
N ALA A 139 0.50 4.93 -6.71
CA ALA A 139 1.22 4.39 -5.57
C ALA A 139 2.74 4.51 -5.77
N ARG A 140 3.25 4.12 -6.94
CA ARG A 140 4.66 4.30 -7.32
C ARG A 140 5.12 5.76 -7.16
N ALA A 141 4.32 6.73 -7.65
CA ALA A 141 4.64 8.15 -7.54
C ALA A 141 4.67 8.63 -6.09
N VAL A 142 3.76 8.14 -5.23
CA VAL A 142 3.77 8.46 -3.79
C VAL A 142 5.01 7.86 -3.12
N TYR A 143 5.42 6.63 -3.48
CA TYR A 143 6.68 6.08 -2.97
C TYR A 143 7.90 6.90 -3.38
N GLU A 144 7.96 7.42 -4.59
CA GLU A 144 9.04 8.33 -5.00
C GLU A 144 9.07 9.60 -4.16
N ASN A 145 7.92 10.21 -3.89
CA ASN A 145 7.83 11.38 -3.00
C ASN A 145 8.33 11.05 -1.58
N LEU A 146 8.01 9.86 -1.05
CA LEU A 146 8.49 9.42 0.27
C LEU A 146 10.00 9.18 0.28
N ILE A 147 10.55 8.61 -0.79
CA ILE A 147 11.99 8.39 -0.96
C ILE A 147 12.74 9.74 -1.00
N ASP A 148 12.21 10.72 -1.71
CA ASP A 148 12.79 12.06 -1.80
C ASP A 148 12.77 12.79 -0.45
N LEU A 149 11.78 12.51 0.40
CA LEU A 149 11.71 13.05 1.78
C LEU A 149 12.62 12.32 2.76
N SER A 150 13.01 11.09 2.47
CA SER A 150 13.81 10.27 3.38
C SER A 150 15.31 10.58 3.25
N THR A 151 15.96 10.72 4.39
CA THR A 151 17.44 10.85 4.47
C THR A 151 18.10 9.64 5.15
N ASP A 152 17.29 8.67 5.60
CA ASP A 152 17.76 7.47 6.31
C ASP A 152 17.74 6.26 5.36
N PRO A 153 18.90 5.64 5.07
CA PRO A 153 18.96 4.46 4.22
C PRO A 153 18.19 3.26 4.78
N ASP A 154 18.02 3.15 6.11
CA ASP A 154 17.22 2.09 6.74
C ASP A 154 15.72 2.26 6.41
N VAL A 155 15.27 3.45 6.06
CA VAL A 155 13.91 3.77 5.59
C VAL A 155 13.82 3.69 4.06
N THR A 156 14.80 4.29 3.37
CA THR A 156 14.81 4.36 1.90
C THR A 156 14.86 2.98 1.26
N GLY A 157 15.61 2.03 1.83
CA GLY A 157 15.71 0.66 1.30
C GLY A 157 14.37 -0.04 1.15
N PRO A 158 13.56 -0.17 2.23
CA PRO A 158 12.20 -0.71 2.15
C PRO A 158 11.29 0.04 1.17
N LEU A 159 11.33 1.37 1.16
CA LEU A 159 10.50 2.17 0.23
C LEU A 159 10.88 1.92 -1.24
N LEU A 160 12.17 1.76 -1.55
CA LEU A 160 12.63 1.39 -2.90
C LEU A 160 12.13 0.00 -3.30
N PHE A 161 12.11 -0.95 -2.37
CA PHE A 161 11.55 -2.28 -2.63
C PHE A 161 10.07 -2.17 -2.96
N LEU A 162 9.26 -1.51 -2.12
CA LEU A 162 7.82 -1.32 -2.34
C LEU A 162 7.57 -0.62 -3.68
N ARG A 163 8.23 0.52 -3.95
CA ARG A 163 8.13 1.21 -5.24
C ARG A 163 8.40 0.27 -6.43
N GLN A 164 9.37 -0.64 -6.31
CA GLN A 164 9.68 -1.59 -7.37
C GLN A 164 8.55 -2.62 -7.58
N ARG A 165 7.83 -2.98 -6.51
CA ARG A 165 6.69 -3.88 -6.62
C ARG A 165 5.53 -3.25 -7.40
N GLU A 166 5.24 -1.97 -7.19
CA GLU A 166 4.23 -1.24 -7.98
C GLU A 166 4.50 -1.31 -9.49
N ILE A 167 5.78 -1.19 -9.89
CA ILE A 167 6.17 -1.32 -11.30
C ILE A 167 5.88 -2.74 -11.82
N VAL A 168 6.13 -3.76 -11.01
CA VAL A 168 5.86 -5.17 -11.39
C VAL A 168 4.36 -5.42 -11.48
N HIS A 169 3.57 -4.94 -10.52
CA HIS A 169 2.11 -5.07 -10.52
C HIS A 169 1.49 -4.38 -11.74
N PHE A 170 1.91 -3.15 -12.04
CA PHE A 170 1.50 -2.45 -13.25
C PHE A 170 1.74 -3.29 -14.51
N GLN A 171 2.91 -3.90 -14.68
CA GLN A 171 3.19 -4.74 -15.84
C GLN A 171 2.31 -5.99 -15.89
N ARG A 172 2.04 -6.62 -14.76
CA ARG A 172 1.15 -7.78 -14.67
C ARG A 172 -0.30 -7.41 -15.05
N PHE A 173 -0.82 -6.28 -14.58
CA PHE A 173 -2.13 -5.78 -15.00
C PHE A 173 -2.17 -5.42 -16.49
N LYS A 174 -1.11 -4.83 -17.01
CA LYS A 174 -1.00 -4.53 -18.45
C LYS A 174 -1.01 -5.79 -19.31
N GLU A 175 -0.35 -6.85 -18.86
CA GLU A 175 -0.38 -8.16 -19.54
C GLU A 175 -1.77 -8.78 -19.48
N LEU A 176 -2.44 -8.70 -18.33
CA LEU A 176 -3.81 -9.17 -18.16
C LEU A 176 -4.81 -8.38 -19.03
N LEU A 177 -4.66 -7.06 -19.13
CA LEU A 177 -5.47 -6.23 -20.02
C LEU A 177 -5.32 -6.66 -21.48
N ARG A 178 -4.08 -6.93 -21.91
CA ARG A 178 -3.80 -7.43 -23.27
C ARG A 178 -4.41 -8.80 -23.54
N HIS A 179 -4.44 -9.68 -22.55
CA HIS A 179 -5.11 -10.98 -22.64
C HIS A 179 -6.58 -10.81 -23.01
N TYR A 180 -7.31 -9.96 -22.28
CA TYR A 180 -8.74 -9.74 -22.53
C TYR A 180 -9.05 -8.87 -23.77
N GLN A 181 -8.11 -8.07 -24.24
CA GLN A 181 -8.30 -7.27 -25.44
C GLN A 181 -8.09 -8.06 -26.74
N LYS A 182 -7.29 -9.12 -26.72
CA LYS A 182 -7.10 -10.00 -27.90
C LYS A 182 -8.39 -10.71 -28.30
N ASP A 183 -9.19 -11.11 -27.31
CA ASP A 183 -10.45 -11.84 -27.56
C ASP A 183 -11.57 -10.93 -28.12
N LYS A 184 -11.35 -9.60 -28.18
CA LYS A 184 -12.27 -8.63 -28.78
C LYS A 184 -11.92 -8.26 -30.22
N LEU A 185 -10.79 -8.74 -30.74
CA LEU A 185 -10.30 -8.41 -32.08
C LEU A 185 -10.47 -9.57 -33.07
N ASP A 186 -10.93 -10.73 -32.60
CA ASP A 186 -11.35 -11.89 -33.37
C ASP A 186 -12.87 -12.03 -33.39
#